data_74faf7881ecc602931f5cb2e2720cae5
#
_entry.id   74faf7881ecc602931f5cb2e2720cae5
#
_cell.length_a   1.000
_cell.length_b   1.000
_cell.length_c   1.000
_cell.angle_alpha   90.00
_cell.angle_beta   90.00
_cell.angle_gamma   90.00
#
_symmetry.space_group_name_H-M   'P 1'
#
loop_
_entity.id
_entity.type
_entity.pdbx_description
1 polymer ?
#
loop_
_entity_poly.entity_id
_entity_poly.type
_entity_poly.pdbx_seq_one_letter_code
_entity_poly.pdbx_strand_id
1 'polypeptide(L)'
;MATFTYRDVRMVLGDPDPVFSSNVIDALIPRGLKDAQVCRSAEALRGALNQPIDLMLCDVDLPGLDFCAMAQDVRFGRLGSNPFTVLIATARPSTSTDLGKVFASGIDYIVLKPMAADQVVRRLDGFTRARKPFVVTDDFIGPSRRSKRRNDGSDDDVTPVPNTLRVKVLHNDRVALMPKLLEIGHQRLGKKKAETQVKAIDRLTQQLLKLHQLPPYRDKMEEWSRCLNLLAEKSDLVVAAHKGAEGTDHAAELAARVAMLSRRWTDAKERPPEIVVMLIVQLGDALTAAFANAGDVAQLARQIAAMVDGFLAKEGSAGGEAASA
;
A
#
# COMPACT_ATOMS: atom_id res chain seq x y z
N MET A 1 -10.01 -13.46 34.15
CA MET A 1 -9.78 -12.23 33.35
C MET A 1 -8.48 -12.42 32.58
N ALA A 2 -8.43 -12.13 31.29
CA ALA A 2 -7.18 -12.19 30.54
C ALA A 2 -6.21 -11.14 31.09
N THR A 3 -5.04 -11.58 31.54
CA THR A 3 -4.01 -10.68 32.07
C THR A 3 -3.25 -10.06 30.89
N PHE A 4 -3.34 -8.75 30.73
CA PHE A 4 -2.57 -8.03 29.72
C PHE A 4 -1.10 -7.98 30.14
N THR A 5 -0.21 -8.57 29.35
CA THR A 5 1.23 -8.48 29.56
C THR A 5 1.94 -7.99 28.31
N TYR A 6 2.75 -6.97 28.45
CA TYR A 6 3.53 -6.36 27.37
C TYR A 6 4.96 -6.90 27.28
N ARG A 7 5.24 -8.03 27.90
CA ARG A 7 6.59 -8.61 28.06
C ARG A 7 7.34 -8.80 26.73
N ASP A 8 6.63 -9.27 25.71
CA ASP A 8 7.22 -9.62 24.42
C ASP A 8 6.93 -8.54 23.34
N VAL A 9 6.34 -7.42 23.77
CA VAL A 9 6.04 -6.29 22.88
C VAL A 9 7.30 -5.47 22.67
N ARG A 10 7.67 -5.23 21.40
CA ARG A 10 8.69 -4.25 21.03
C ARG A 10 8.01 -2.94 20.70
N MET A 11 8.30 -1.93 21.52
CA MET A 11 7.73 -0.59 21.42
C MET A 11 8.79 0.42 20.98
N VAL A 12 8.42 1.31 20.06
CA VAL A 12 9.20 2.50 19.73
C VAL A 12 8.39 3.74 20.09
N LEU A 13 9.04 4.67 20.79
CA LEU A 13 8.44 5.93 21.22
C LEU A 13 9.27 7.08 20.65
N GLY A 14 8.75 7.76 19.63
CA GLY A 14 9.34 8.94 19.01
C GLY A 14 8.77 10.21 19.64
N ASP A 15 9.48 10.83 20.57
CA ASP A 15 8.97 12.04 21.23
C ASP A 15 10.12 12.92 21.73
N PRO A 16 10.12 14.23 21.44
CA PRO A 16 11.14 15.14 21.94
C PRO A 16 11.00 15.41 23.45
N ASP A 17 9.80 15.17 24.02
CA ASP A 17 9.53 15.41 25.43
C ASP A 17 9.93 14.19 26.28
N PRO A 18 10.99 14.33 27.14
CA PRO A 18 11.45 13.24 27.98
C PRO A 18 10.44 12.85 29.06
N VAL A 19 9.69 13.83 29.58
CA VAL A 19 8.75 13.61 30.67
C VAL A 19 7.55 12.77 30.17
N PHE A 20 7.01 13.12 29.00
CA PHE A 20 5.94 12.36 28.39
C PHE A 20 6.39 10.91 28.09
N SER A 21 7.59 10.76 27.51
CA SER A 21 8.16 9.45 27.18
C SER A 21 8.32 8.57 28.42
N SER A 22 8.92 9.09 29.49
CA SER A 22 9.12 8.36 30.75
C SER A 22 7.77 7.96 31.36
N ASN A 23 6.82 8.88 31.45
CA ASN A 23 5.51 8.60 32.03
C ASN A 23 4.76 7.46 31.30
N VAL A 24 4.84 7.40 29.97
CA VAL A 24 4.21 6.33 29.19
C VAL A 24 4.90 4.99 29.44
N ILE A 25 6.23 4.96 29.45
CA ILE A 25 7.01 3.75 29.71
C ILE A 25 6.76 3.25 31.13
N ASP A 26 6.85 4.14 32.14
CA ASP A 26 6.66 3.81 33.54
C ASP A 26 5.27 3.23 33.82
N ALA A 27 4.24 3.68 33.07
CA ALA A 27 2.90 3.10 33.17
C ALA A 27 2.79 1.69 32.55
N LEU A 28 3.71 1.32 31.65
CA LEU A 28 3.73 0.00 31.01
C LEU A 28 4.70 -1.01 31.67
N ILE A 29 5.71 -0.54 32.41
CA ILE A 29 6.63 -1.41 33.15
C ILE A 29 5.89 -2.36 34.10
N PRO A 30 4.92 -1.93 34.93
CA PRO A 30 4.16 -2.86 35.80
C PRO A 30 3.35 -3.90 35.04
N ARG A 31 3.11 -3.64 33.73
CA ARG A 31 2.45 -4.60 32.81
C ARG A 31 3.44 -5.48 32.07
N GLY A 32 4.72 -5.43 32.44
CA GLY A 32 5.77 -6.28 31.93
C GLY A 32 6.51 -5.77 30.71
N LEU A 33 6.29 -4.52 30.26
CA LEU A 33 7.06 -3.95 29.13
C LEU A 33 8.56 -3.98 29.45
N LYS A 34 9.37 -4.55 28.55
CA LYS A 34 10.83 -4.67 28.69
C LYS A 34 11.59 -4.05 27.52
N ASP A 35 11.00 -4.08 26.33
CA ASP A 35 11.64 -3.63 25.09
C ASP A 35 10.96 -2.35 24.60
N ALA A 36 11.43 -1.20 25.09
CA ALA A 36 10.97 0.12 24.68
C ALA A 36 12.17 0.97 24.26
N GLN A 37 12.17 1.43 23.03
CA GLN A 37 13.21 2.33 22.50
C GLN A 37 12.65 3.75 22.36
N VAL A 38 13.28 4.72 23.02
CA VAL A 38 12.95 6.14 22.89
C VAL A 38 13.83 6.79 21.83
N CYS A 39 13.18 7.44 20.86
CA CYS A 39 13.81 8.16 19.76
C CYS A 39 13.48 9.65 19.86
N ARG A 40 14.50 10.52 19.79
CA ARG A 40 14.33 11.99 19.89
C ARG A 40 14.54 12.71 18.57
N SER A 41 14.82 11.96 17.51
CA SER A 41 15.02 12.48 16.15
C SER A 41 14.52 11.49 15.10
N ALA A 42 14.28 11.98 13.88
CA ALA A 42 13.90 11.17 12.74
C ALA A 42 14.93 10.07 12.41
N GLU A 43 16.22 10.37 12.55
CA GLU A 43 17.29 9.40 12.29
C GLU A 43 17.25 8.22 13.27
N ALA A 44 17.15 8.53 14.58
CA ALA A 44 17.02 7.51 15.61
C ALA A 44 15.77 6.65 15.40
N LEU A 45 14.63 7.27 15.01
CA LEU A 45 13.40 6.57 14.72
C LEU A 45 13.55 5.63 13.52
N ARG A 46 14.15 6.07 12.42
CA ARG A 46 14.41 5.23 11.25
C ARG A 46 15.31 4.03 11.58
N GLY A 47 16.34 4.26 12.39
CA GLY A 47 17.19 3.18 12.89
C GLY A 47 16.43 2.13 13.70
N ALA A 48 15.51 2.57 14.57
CA ALA A 48 14.67 1.68 15.37
C ALA A 48 13.70 0.85 14.50
N LEU A 49 13.20 1.40 13.39
CA LEU A 49 12.29 0.73 12.47
C LEU A 49 12.94 -0.39 11.63
N ASN A 50 14.27 -0.50 11.61
CA ASN A 50 14.97 -1.63 10.98
C ASN A 50 14.68 -2.97 11.68
N GLN A 51 14.17 -2.92 12.91
CA GLN A 51 13.72 -4.10 13.65
C GLN A 51 12.19 -4.24 13.57
N PRO A 52 11.66 -5.48 13.62
CA PRO A 52 10.21 -5.66 13.65
C PRO A 52 9.64 -5.07 14.95
N ILE A 53 8.79 -4.07 14.83
CA ILE A 53 8.11 -3.42 15.96
C ILE A 53 6.62 -3.76 15.97
N ASP A 54 6.01 -3.77 17.16
CA ASP A 54 4.59 -4.08 17.35
C ASP A 54 3.76 -2.82 17.58
N LEU A 55 4.40 -1.84 18.24
CA LEU A 55 3.77 -0.60 18.67
C LEU A 55 4.71 0.57 18.43
N MET A 56 4.23 1.58 17.74
CA MET A 56 4.87 2.88 17.64
C MET A 56 3.94 3.97 18.17
N LEU A 57 4.46 4.76 19.09
CA LEU A 57 3.87 6.02 19.54
C LEU A 57 4.82 7.12 19.11
N CYS A 58 4.36 8.07 18.27
CA CYS A 58 5.27 9.06 17.70
C CYS A 58 4.63 10.46 17.67
N ASP A 59 5.37 11.46 18.14
CA ASP A 59 4.98 12.86 18.03
C ASP A 59 5.05 13.32 16.57
N VAL A 60 4.01 14.00 16.10
CA VAL A 60 3.93 14.49 14.72
C VAL A 60 4.97 15.57 14.43
N ASP A 61 5.43 16.26 15.47
CA ASP A 61 6.44 17.32 15.42
C ASP A 61 7.84 16.83 15.84
N LEU A 62 8.12 15.50 15.74
CA LEU A 62 9.45 14.97 16.02
C LEU A 62 10.50 15.61 15.09
N PRO A 63 11.60 16.18 15.63
CA PRO A 63 12.59 16.91 14.84
C PRO A 63 13.11 16.13 13.62
N GLY A 64 13.06 16.76 12.46
CA GLY A 64 13.56 16.21 11.18
C GLY A 64 12.67 15.13 10.57
N LEU A 65 11.45 14.90 11.10
CA LEU A 65 10.53 13.87 10.61
C LEU A 65 9.39 14.50 9.79
N ASP A 66 9.21 14.01 8.55
CA ASP A 66 7.90 14.04 7.90
C ASP A 66 7.11 12.82 8.41
N PHE A 67 6.27 13.08 9.42
CA PHE A 67 5.49 12.03 10.08
C PHE A 67 4.54 11.31 9.10
N CYS A 68 3.87 12.06 8.20
CA CYS A 68 2.91 11.49 7.28
C CYS A 68 3.59 10.58 6.25
N ALA A 69 4.70 11.02 5.68
CA ALA A 69 5.50 10.22 4.75
C ALA A 69 6.03 8.95 5.44
N MET A 70 6.56 9.06 6.64
CA MET A 70 7.05 7.91 7.42
C MET A 70 5.94 6.90 7.71
N ALA A 71 4.75 7.34 8.14
CA ALA A 71 3.64 6.45 8.43
C ALA A 71 3.16 5.72 7.16
N GLN A 72 3.08 6.42 6.03
CA GLN A 72 2.78 5.82 4.73
C GLN A 72 3.85 4.80 4.34
N ASP A 73 5.15 5.11 4.48
CA ASP A 73 6.25 4.20 4.15
C ASP A 73 6.18 2.91 4.96
N VAL A 74 5.83 2.98 6.24
CA VAL A 74 5.58 1.78 7.06
C VAL A 74 4.40 0.99 6.50
N ARG A 75 3.27 1.62 6.19
CA ARG A 75 2.07 0.94 5.68
C ARG A 75 2.28 0.31 4.31
N PHE A 76 3.03 0.97 3.45
CA PHE A 76 3.37 0.44 2.12
C PHE A 76 4.49 -0.61 2.16
N GLY A 77 5.15 -0.82 3.33
CA GLY A 77 6.26 -1.75 3.49
C GLY A 77 7.57 -1.24 2.88
N ARG A 78 7.71 0.07 2.69
CA ARG A 78 8.95 0.73 2.26
C ARG A 78 9.89 1.01 3.42
N LEU A 79 9.34 1.07 4.64
CA LEU A 79 10.10 1.30 5.87
C LEU A 79 9.70 0.26 6.92
N GLY A 80 10.69 -0.42 7.48
CA GLY A 80 10.48 -1.50 8.45
C GLY A 80 9.92 -2.79 7.85
N SER A 81 9.84 -3.85 8.67
CA SER A 81 9.42 -5.19 8.23
C SER A 81 7.96 -5.53 8.60
N ASN A 82 7.30 -4.68 9.40
CA ASN A 82 5.93 -4.94 9.87
C ASN A 82 4.97 -3.80 9.50
N PRO A 83 4.27 -3.87 8.35
CA PRO A 83 3.28 -2.86 7.97
C PRO A 83 2.04 -2.88 8.88
N PHE A 84 1.90 -3.90 9.71
CA PHE A 84 0.78 -4.08 10.63
C PHE A 84 1.07 -3.56 12.04
N THR A 85 2.20 -2.87 12.26
CA THR A 85 2.51 -2.18 13.50
C THR A 85 1.35 -1.28 13.93
N VAL A 86 1.00 -1.26 15.21
CA VAL A 86 0.05 -0.28 15.74
C VAL A 86 0.75 1.09 15.74
N LEU A 87 0.28 2.01 14.90
CA LEU A 87 0.81 3.37 14.75
C LEU A 87 -0.09 4.38 15.46
N ILE A 88 0.43 5.04 16.47
CA ILE A 88 -0.27 6.08 17.21
C ILE A 88 0.51 7.38 17.08
N ALA A 89 -0.14 8.40 16.54
CA ALA A 89 0.40 9.75 16.53
C ALA A 89 0.13 10.44 17.87
N THR A 90 1.07 11.24 18.36
CA THR A 90 0.80 12.21 19.41
C THR A 90 0.96 13.61 18.85
N ALA A 91 0.10 14.55 19.28
CA ALA A 91 0.11 15.93 18.81
C ALA A 91 -0.24 16.87 19.95
N ARG A 92 0.32 18.08 19.92
CA ARG A 92 -0.09 19.17 20.81
C ARG A 92 -1.20 19.99 20.17
N PRO A 93 -2.07 20.66 20.93
CA PRO A 93 -3.07 21.59 20.38
C PRO A 93 -2.47 22.70 19.52
N SER A 94 -1.20 23.06 19.80
CA SER A 94 -0.44 24.10 19.08
C SER A 94 0.33 23.58 17.86
N THR A 95 0.19 22.28 17.48
CA THR A 95 0.88 21.77 16.31
C THR A 95 0.45 22.50 15.04
N SER A 96 1.39 22.81 14.17
CA SER A 96 1.12 23.32 12.82
C SER A 96 0.77 22.20 11.83
N THR A 97 0.97 20.95 12.22
CA THR A 97 0.72 19.78 11.38
C THR A 97 -0.78 19.56 11.19
N ASP A 98 -1.20 19.41 9.94
CA ASP A 98 -2.60 19.12 9.60
C ASP A 98 -2.99 17.71 10.08
N LEU A 99 -3.81 17.64 11.12
CA LEU A 99 -4.28 16.39 11.70
C LEU A 99 -5.12 15.57 10.70
N GLY A 100 -5.77 16.21 9.72
CA GLY A 100 -6.45 15.52 8.63
C GLY A 100 -5.47 14.70 7.78
N LYS A 101 -4.33 15.27 7.42
CA LYS A 101 -3.25 14.57 6.72
C LYS A 101 -2.64 13.46 7.57
N VAL A 102 -2.46 13.70 8.87
CA VAL A 102 -2.00 12.68 9.82
C VAL A 102 -2.96 11.49 9.85
N PHE A 103 -4.26 11.72 9.89
CA PHE A 103 -5.25 10.65 9.77
C PHE A 103 -5.20 9.93 8.42
N ALA A 104 -4.99 10.66 7.34
CA ALA A 104 -4.87 10.11 5.98
C ALA A 104 -3.56 9.35 5.74
N SER A 105 -2.58 9.41 6.64
CA SER A 105 -1.31 8.68 6.52
C SER A 105 -1.38 7.19 6.92
N GLY A 106 -2.56 6.69 7.35
CA GLY A 106 -2.75 5.27 7.68
C GLY A 106 -2.47 4.89 9.13
N ILE A 107 -2.41 5.84 10.04
CA ILE A 107 -2.25 5.60 11.48
C ILE A 107 -3.48 4.93 12.09
N ASP A 108 -3.31 4.29 13.25
CA ASP A 108 -4.42 3.68 13.99
C ASP A 108 -5.18 4.73 14.83
N TYR A 109 -4.46 5.68 15.45
CA TYR A 109 -5.05 6.67 16.35
C TYR A 109 -4.20 7.93 16.51
N ILE A 110 -4.84 9.03 16.97
CA ILE A 110 -4.16 10.25 17.44
C ILE A 110 -4.47 10.46 18.91
N VAL A 111 -3.42 10.75 19.67
CA VAL A 111 -3.47 11.19 21.06
C VAL A 111 -3.15 12.68 21.13
N LEU A 112 -4.05 13.48 21.67
CA LEU A 112 -3.79 14.90 21.89
C LEU A 112 -3.19 15.09 23.29
N LYS A 113 -2.05 15.78 23.36
CA LYS A 113 -1.38 16.16 24.60
C LYS A 113 -2.03 17.45 25.16
N PRO A 114 -2.14 17.63 26.48
CA PRO A 114 -1.70 16.71 27.53
C PRO A 114 -2.65 15.53 27.70
N MET A 115 -2.11 14.31 27.83
CA MET A 115 -2.87 13.11 28.12
C MET A 115 -2.16 12.31 29.22
N ALA A 116 -2.91 11.85 30.20
CA ALA A 116 -2.37 11.01 31.26
C ALA A 116 -1.92 9.64 30.72
N ALA A 117 -0.80 9.12 31.20
CA ALA A 117 -0.21 7.86 30.73
C ALA A 117 -1.18 6.66 30.83
N ASP A 118 -1.99 6.59 31.89
CA ASP A 118 -3.00 5.55 32.05
C ASP A 118 -4.10 5.59 30.97
N GLN A 119 -4.41 6.76 30.42
CA GLN A 119 -5.32 6.89 29.27
C GLN A 119 -4.68 6.35 27.98
N VAL A 120 -3.36 6.59 27.79
CA VAL A 120 -2.61 5.98 26.69
C VAL A 120 -2.68 4.45 26.82
N VAL A 121 -2.38 3.92 27.99
CA VAL A 121 -2.40 2.48 28.27
C VAL A 121 -3.78 1.86 28.02
N ARG A 122 -4.86 2.50 28.50
CA ARG A 122 -6.24 2.03 28.18
C ARG A 122 -6.52 2.00 26.68
N ARG A 123 -5.98 2.94 25.92
CA ARG A 123 -6.13 2.95 24.47
C ARG A 123 -5.37 1.80 23.82
N LEU A 124 -4.15 1.50 24.29
CA LEU A 124 -3.36 0.35 23.85
C LEU A 124 -4.09 -0.97 24.11
N ASP A 125 -4.67 -1.12 25.30
CA ASP A 125 -5.49 -2.31 25.65
C ASP A 125 -6.68 -2.45 24.68
N GLY A 126 -7.24 -1.35 24.19
CA GLY A 126 -8.28 -1.37 23.17
C GLY A 126 -7.80 -2.00 21.86
N PHE A 127 -6.60 -1.67 21.37
CA PHE A 127 -6.03 -2.26 20.16
C PHE A 127 -5.69 -3.74 20.32
N THR A 128 -5.34 -4.19 21.52
CA THR A 128 -5.13 -5.62 21.76
C THR A 128 -6.42 -6.42 21.66
N ARG A 129 -7.56 -5.84 22.06
CA ARG A 129 -8.87 -6.51 21.99
C ARG A 129 -9.44 -6.56 20.59
N ALA A 130 -9.39 -5.43 19.89
CA ALA A 130 -9.96 -5.32 18.55
C ALA A 130 -9.14 -4.36 17.70
N ARG A 131 -8.80 -4.80 16.50
CA ARG A 131 -8.16 -3.98 15.49
C ARG A 131 -9.06 -3.88 14.27
N LYS A 132 -9.16 -2.68 13.71
CA LYS A 132 -9.92 -2.47 12.49
C LYS A 132 -9.22 -3.13 11.30
N PRO A 133 -9.96 -3.69 10.33
CA PRO A 133 -9.38 -4.13 9.08
C PRO A 133 -8.83 -2.92 8.32
N PHE A 134 -7.91 -3.18 7.38
CA PHE A 134 -7.32 -2.14 6.55
C PHE A 134 -8.12 -1.92 5.26
N VAL A 135 -8.22 -0.66 4.87
CA VAL A 135 -8.56 -0.26 3.51
C VAL A 135 -7.26 -0.19 2.71
N VAL A 136 -7.29 -0.69 1.48
CA VAL A 136 -6.17 -0.69 0.56
C VAL A 136 -6.64 -0.05 -0.74
N THR A 137 -6.08 1.13 -1.05
CA THR A 137 -6.28 1.84 -2.31
C THR A 137 -4.93 2.13 -2.96
N ASP A 138 -4.91 2.81 -4.10
CA ASP A 138 -3.68 3.18 -4.80
C ASP A 138 -2.74 4.05 -3.95
N ASP A 139 -3.32 4.94 -3.16
CA ASP A 139 -2.66 6.00 -2.40
C ASP A 139 -2.78 5.83 -0.88
N PHE A 140 -3.58 4.86 -0.41
CA PHE A 140 -3.84 4.68 1.01
C PHE A 140 -3.80 3.22 1.45
N ILE A 141 -3.09 2.95 2.54
CA ILE A 141 -3.14 1.69 3.30
C ILE A 141 -3.27 2.04 4.77
N GLY A 142 -4.34 1.59 5.41
CA GLY A 142 -4.53 1.86 6.83
C GLY A 142 -5.89 1.41 7.36
N PRO A 143 -6.13 1.60 8.67
CA PRO A 143 -7.36 1.16 9.31
C PRO A 143 -8.61 1.81 8.70
N SER A 144 -9.66 1.03 8.48
CA SER A 144 -10.95 1.54 8.03
C SER A 144 -11.49 2.58 9.00
N ARG A 145 -11.89 3.75 8.46
CA ARG A 145 -12.50 4.85 9.23
C ARG A 145 -14.02 4.79 9.25
N ARG A 146 -14.62 3.90 8.45
CA ARG A 146 -16.08 3.76 8.39
C ARG A 146 -16.61 3.18 9.69
N SER A 147 -17.64 3.82 10.26
CA SER A 147 -18.25 3.38 11.53
C SER A 147 -19.33 2.31 11.33
N LYS A 148 -19.88 2.15 10.12
CA LYS A 148 -20.90 1.16 9.78
C LYS A 148 -20.59 0.54 8.40
N ARG A 149 -20.82 -0.77 8.27
CA ARG A 149 -20.93 -1.44 6.97
C ARG A 149 -22.03 -0.75 6.18
N ARG A 150 -21.70 -0.18 5.04
CA ARG A 150 -22.71 0.22 4.06
C ARG A 150 -23.06 -1.01 3.24
N ASN A 151 -24.36 -1.27 3.07
CA ASN A 151 -24.86 -2.34 2.18
C ASN A 151 -24.74 -1.98 0.68
N ASP A 152 -23.85 -1.05 0.32
CA ASP A 152 -23.67 -0.50 -1.02
C ASP A 152 -22.57 -1.22 -1.85
N GLY A 153 -22.18 -2.44 -1.47
CA GLY A 153 -21.15 -3.21 -2.19
C GLY A 153 -19.73 -2.70 -2.02
N SER A 154 -19.49 -1.64 -1.23
CA SER A 154 -18.18 -1.04 -0.99
C SER A 154 -17.33 -1.78 0.07
N ASP A 155 -17.76 -2.96 0.50
CA ASP A 155 -17.03 -3.81 1.45
C ASP A 155 -15.80 -4.50 0.82
N ASP A 156 -15.66 -4.47 -0.52
CA ASP A 156 -14.59 -5.15 -1.25
C ASP A 156 -13.17 -4.58 -1.00
N ASP A 157 -13.09 -3.36 -0.45
CA ASP A 157 -11.81 -2.70 -0.24
C ASP A 157 -11.21 -2.94 1.16
N VAL A 158 -11.89 -3.73 2.02
CA VAL A 158 -11.45 -3.99 3.39
C VAL A 158 -10.74 -5.33 3.50
N THR A 159 -9.54 -5.33 4.09
CA THR A 159 -8.72 -6.53 4.27
C THR A 159 -8.44 -6.77 5.75
N PRO A 160 -8.79 -7.94 6.31
CA PRO A 160 -8.37 -8.31 7.65
C PRO A 160 -6.85 -8.35 7.76
N VAL A 161 -6.31 -7.71 8.80
CA VAL A 161 -4.87 -7.65 9.05
C VAL A 161 -4.48 -8.36 10.33
N PRO A 162 -3.25 -8.89 10.43
CA PRO A 162 -2.73 -9.43 11.67
C PRO A 162 -2.75 -8.40 12.80
N ASN A 163 -3.13 -8.84 13.99
CA ASN A 163 -2.96 -8.05 15.21
C ASN A 163 -1.80 -8.62 16.03
N THR A 164 -0.58 -8.24 15.67
CA THR A 164 0.65 -8.73 16.33
C THR A 164 0.70 -8.34 17.79
N LEU A 165 0.23 -7.12 18.12
CA LEU A 165 0.14 -6.64 19.49
C LEU A 165 -0.77 -7.54 20.33
N ARG A 166 -1.94 -7.96 19.80
CA ARG A 166 -2.85 -8.88 20.48
C ARG A 166 -2.18 -10.22 20.81
N VAL A 167 -1.47 -10.80 19.84
CA VAL A 167 -0.80 -12.10 20.05
C VAL A 167 0.20 -12.00 21.19
N LYS A 168 1.02 -10.96 21.19
CA LYS A 168 2.06 -10.78 22.22
C LYS A 168 1.50 -10.41 23.60
N VAL A 169 0.39 -9.67 23.66
CA VAL A 169 -0.18 -9.20 24.93
C VAL A 169 -1.13 -10.22 25.56
N LEU A 170 -1.93 -10.93 24.77
CA LEU A 170 -2.99 -11.82 25.27
C LEU A 170 -2.72 -13.31 25.04
N HIS A 171 -1.82 -13.65 24.12
CA HIS A 171 -1.58 -15.03 23.67
C HIS A 171 -0.09 -15.33 23.59
N ASN A 172 0.65 -15.13 24.70
CA ASN A 172 2.10 -15.35 24.75
C ASN A 172 2.52 -16.75 24.34
N ASP A 173 1.67 -17.75 24.54
CA ASP A 173 1.85 -19.13 24.08
C ASP A 173 1.91 -19.25 22.54
N ARG A 174 1.44 -18.24 21.81
CA ARG A 174 1.37 -18.20 20.34
C ARG A 174 2.40 -17.31 19.69
N VAL A 175 3.33 -16.70 20.43
CA VAL A 175 4.36 -15.79 19.88
C VAL A 175 5.23 -16.51 18.83
N ALA A 176 5.46 -17.81 18.98
CA ALA A 176 6.17 -18.62 17.99
C ALA A 176 5.48 -18.67 16.61
N LEU A 177 4.16 -18.38 16.53
CA LEU A 177 3.40 -18.33 15.29
C LEU A 177 3.48 -16.96 14.58
N MET A 178 4.12 -15.97 15.19
CA MET A 178 4.20 -14.61 14.64
C MET A 178 4.79 -14.53 13.23
N PRO A 179 5.90 -15.22 12.90
CA PRO A 179 6.45 -15.18 11.55
C PRO A 179 5.43 -15.63 10.49
N LYS A 180 4.74 -16.75 10.75
CA LYS A 180 3.70 -17.28 9.85
C LYS A 180 2.49 -16.34 9.76
N LEU A 181 2.10 -15.72 10.86
CA LEU A 181 0.99 -14.76 10.87
C LEU A 181 1.32 -13.52 10.03
N LEU A 182 2.54 -13.01 10.14
CA LEU A 182 3.03 -11.89 9.34
C LEU A 182 3.14 -12.27 7.87
N GLU A 183 3.65 -13.46 7.56
CA GLU A 183 3.74 -13.96 6.19
C GLU A 183 2.36 -14.00 5.51
N ILE A 184 1.35 -14.61 6.17
CA ILE A 184 -0.04 -14.63 5.68
C ILE A 184 -0.57 -13.20 5.51
N GLY A 185 -0.27 -12.32 6.44
CA GLY A 185 -0.65 -10.91 6.37
C GLY A 185 -0.05 -10.21 5.15
N HIS A 186 1.24 -10.39 4.92
CA HIS A 186 1.95 -9.83 3.76
C HIS A 186 1.39 -10.36 2.44
N GLN A 187 1.15 -11.67 2.33
CA GLN A 187 0.56 -12.28 1.14
C GLN A 187 -0.83 -11.68 0.84
N ARG A 188 -1.71 -11.56 1.86
CA ARG A 188 -3.04 -10.95 1.71
C ARG A 188 -2.96 -9.48 1.31
N LEU A 189 -2.07 -8.72 1.94
CA LEU A 189 -1.87 -7.32 1.61
C LEU A 189 -1.31 -7.15 0.20
N GLY A 190 -0.35 -7.98 -0.21
CA GLY A 190 0.21 -8.01 -1.57
C GLY A 190 -0.85 -8.31 -2.61
N LYS A 191 -1.67 -9.35 -2.39
CA LYS A 191 -2.80 -9.69 -3.27
C LYS A 191 -3.77 -8.51 -3.40
N LYS A 192 -4.14 -7.88 -2.29
CA LYS A 192 -5.08 -6.75 -2.31
C LYS A 192 -4.51 -5.52 -3.01
N LYS A 193 -3.22 -5.23 -2.83
CA LYS A 193 -2.52 -4.18 -3.59
C LYS A 193 -2.60 -4.45 -5.09
N ALA A 194 -2.28 -5.67 -5.52
CA ALA A 194 -2.33 -6.06 -6.92
C ALA A 194 -3.74 -5.93 -7.51
N GLU A 195 -4.77 -6.40 -6.81
CA GLU A 195 -6.18 -6.21 -7.20
C GLU A 195 -6.54 -4.73 -7.39
N THR A 196 -6.04 -3.87 -6.49
CA THR A 196 -6.29 -2.42 -6.57
C THR A 196 -5.61 -1.82 -7.81
N GLN A 197 -4.38 -2.23 -8.13
CA GLN A 197 -3.67 -1.77 -9.34
C GLN A 197 -4.38 -2.25 -10.62
N VAL A 198 -4.88 -3.49 -10.65
CA VAL A 198 -5.65 -4.01 -11.80
C VAL A 198 -6.93 -3.20 -12.02
N LYS A 199 -7.67 -2.88 -10.94
CA LYS A 199 -8.84 -1.99 -11.03
C LYS A 199 -8.47 -0.58 -11.52
N ALA A 200 -7.28 -0.08 -11.18
CA ALA A 200 -6.78 1.20 -11.68
C ALA A 200 -6.43 1.12 -13.18
N ILE A 201 -5.79 0.04 -13.62
CA ILE A 201 -5.48 -0.23 -15.04
C ILE A 201 -6.79 -0.28 -15.84
N ASP A 202 -7.79 -1.02 -15.38
CA ASP A 202 -9.10 -1.08 -16.06
C ASP A 202 -9.71 0.32 -16.25
N ARG A 203 -9.76 1.13 -15.18
CA ARG A 203 -10.26 2.51 -15.29
C ARG A 203 -9.46 3.37 -16.28
N LEU A 204 -8.14 3.23 -16.30
CA LEU A 204 -7.27 3.97 -17.20
C LEU A 204 -7.40 3.52 -18.66
N THR A 205 -7.59 2.22 -18.91
CA THR A 205 -7.84 1.70 -20.27
C THR A 205 -9.17 2.22 -20.81
N GLN A 206 -10.22 2.26 -19.98
CA GLN A 206 -11.50 2.86 -20.36
C GLN A 206 -11.39 4.37 -20.60
N GLN A 207 -10.58 5.07 -19.81
CA GLN A 207 -10.30 6.49 -20.04
C GLN A 207 -9.53 6.71 -21.35
N LEU A 208 -8.55 5.87 -21.64
CA LEU A 208 -7.78 5.92 -22.89
C LEU A 208 -8.70 5.72 -24.11
N LEU A 209 -9.62 4.76 -24.03
CA LEU A 209 -10.61 4.52 -25.09
C LEU A 209 -11.51 5.74 -25.31
N LYS A 210 -12.01 6.35 -24.24
CA LYS A 210 -12.80 7.59 -24.33
C LYS A 210 -12.03 8.73 -24.96
N LEU A 211 -10.75 8.93 -24.59
CA LEU A 211 -9.89 9.93 -25.19
C LEU A 211 -9.71 9.69 -26.69
N HIS A 212 -9.63 8.42 -27.11
CA HIS A 212 -9.50 8.05 -28.53
C HIS A 212 -10.72 8.41 -29.36
N GLN A 213 -11.91 8.30 -28.80
CA GLN A 213 -13.19 8.61 -29.47
C GLN A 213 -13.44 10.12 -29.62
N LEU A 214 -12.70 10.97 -28.89
CA LEU A 214 -12.88 12.42 -28.95
C LEU A 214 -12.11 13.03 -30.14
N PRO A 215 -12.60 14.13 -30.75
CA PRO A 215 -11.90 14.82 -31.81
C PRO A 215 -10.47 15.21 -31.40
N PRO A 216 -9.50 15.21 -32.36
CA PRO A 216 -8.10 15.53 -32.09
C PRO A 216 -7.90 17.04 -31.89
N TYR A 217 -8.07 17.49 -30.63
CA TYR A 217 -7.63 18.82 -30.22
C TYR A 217 -6.20 18.77 -29.66
N ARG A 218 -5.35 19.75 -29.98
CA ARG A 218 -3.94 19.83 -29.52
C ARG A 218 -3.78 19.75 -28.01
N ASP A 219 -4.76 20.24 -27.27
CA ASP A 219 -4.72 20.32 -25.79
C ASP A 219 -4.82 18.95 -25.09
N LYS A 220 -5.08 17.87 -25.82
CA LYS A 220 -5.26 16.52 -25.23
C LYS A 220 -3.99 15.66 -25.20
N MET A 221 -2.90 16.10 -25.81
CA MET A 221 -1.66 15.31 -25.79
C MET A 221 -1.10 15.12 -24.37
N GLU A 222 -1.27 16.11 -23.49
CA GLU A 222 -0.89 15.97 -22.08
C GLU A 222 -1.75 14.94 -21.35
N GLU A 223 -3.05 14.89 -21.65
CA GLU A 223 -3.97 13.89 -21.07
C GLU A 223 -3.61 12.47 -21.52
N TRP A 224 -3.27 12.30 -22.81
CA TRP A 224 -2.78 11.05 -23.38
C TRP A 224 -1.51 10.60 -22.67
N SER A 225 -0.49 11.45 -22.65
CA SER A 225 0.80 11.13 -22.01
C SER A 225 0.64 10.81 -20.55
N ARG A 226 -0.21 11.55 -19.82
CA ARG A 226 -0.51 11.28 -18.42
C ARG A 226 -1.18 9.91 -18.23
N CYS A 227 -2.18 9.57 -19.06
CA CYS A 227 -2.89 8.29 -18.98
C CYS A 227 -1.95 7.13 -19.29
N LEU A 228 -1.13 7.22 -20.34
CA LEU A 228 -0.15 6.19 -20.71
C LEU A 228 0.94 6.02 -19.65
N ASN A 229 1.46 7.10 -19.07
CA ASN A 229 2.44 7.04 -17.98
C ASN A 229 1.85 6.33 -16.73
N LEU A 230 0.63 6.67 -16.37
CA LEU A 230 -0.05 6.01 -15.24
C LEU A 230 -0.30 4.53 -15.54
N LEU A 231 -0.71 4.17 -16.75
CA LEU A 231 -0.87 2.77 -17.16
C LEU A 231 0.44 1.99 -17.01
N ALA A 232 1.56 2.56 -17.48
CA ALA A 232 2.86 1.94 -17.34
C ALA A 232 3.27 1.77 -15.87
N GLU A 233 3.11 2.81 -15.05
CA GLU A 233 3.41 2.76 -13.60
C GLU A 233 2.59 1.69 -12.87
N LYS A 234 1.26 1.68 -13.08
CA LYS A 234 0.37 0.73 -12.41
C LYS A 234 0.65 -0.71 -12.82
N SER A 235 0.97 -0.91 -14.10
CA SER A 235 1.33 -2.23 -14.63
C SER A 235 2.65 -2.74 -14.05
N ASP A 236 3.66 -1.89 -13.87
CA ASP A 236 4.91 -2.29 -13.20
C ASP A 236 4.68 -2.72 -11.75
N LEU A 237 3.76 -2.06 -11.04
CA LEU A 237 3.41 -2.46 -9.68
C LEU A 237 2.75 -3.85 -9.64
N VAL A 238 1.94 -4.19 -10.64
CA VAL A 238 1.38 -5.56 -10.80
C VAL A 238 2.49 -6.56 -11.07
N VAL A 239 3.40 -6.29 -12.00
CA VAL A 239 4.55 -7.15 -12.30
C VAL A 239 5.41 -7.38 -11.05
N ALA A 240 5.70 -6.30 -10.31
CA ALA A 240 6.51 -6.39 -9.09
C ALA A 240 5.84 -7.23 -7.99
N ALA A 241 4.51 -7.14 -7.87
CA ALA A 241 3.75 -7.90 -6.88
C ALA A 241 3.72 -9.42 -7.15
N HIS A 242 3.94 -9.84 -8.41
CA HIS A 242 3.89 -11.24 -8.84
C HIS A 242 5.26 -11.90 -8.99
N LYS A 243 6.36 -11.19 -8.77
CA LYS A 243 7.69 -11.77 -8.78
C LYS A 243 7.83 -12.81 -7.66
N GLY A 244 7.85 -14.09 -8.04
CA GLY A 244 8.05 -15.22 -7.13
C GLY A 244 6.78 -15.93 -6.63
N ALA A 245 5.60 -15.60 -7.15
CA ALA A 245 4.35 -16.31 -6.85
C ALA A 245 4.08 -17.38 -7.91
N GLU A 246 4.06 -18.66 -7.51
CA GLU A 246 3.69 -19.76 -8.42
C GLU A 246 2.24 -19.59 -8.93
N GLY A 247 2.03 -19.72 -10.23
CA GLY A 247 0.72 -19.75 -10.88
C GLY A 247 0.14 -18.40 -11.32
N THR A 248 0.89 -17.29 -11.23
CA THR A 248 0.41 -15.95 -11.63
C THR A 248 1.18 -15.34 -12.80
N ASP A 249 1.96 -16.13 -13.52
CA ASP A 249 2.83 -15.64 -14.61
C ASP A 249 2.05 -14.88 -15.69
N HIS A 250 0.81 -15.30 -15.99
CA HIS A 250 0.00 -14.66 -17.03
C HIS A 250 -0.42 -13.23 -16.68
N ALA A 251 -0.75 -12.94 -15.41
CA ALA A 251 -1.10 -11.58 -15.01
C ALA A 251 0.11 -10.63 -15.10
N ALA A 252 1.27 -11.11 -14.68
CA ALA A 252 2.52 -10.37 -14.81
C ALA A 252 2.91 -10.12 -16.28
N GLU A 253 2.74 -11.15 -17.14
CA GLU A 253 2.97 -11.02 -18.58
C GLU A 253 2.05 -9.98 -19.23
N LEU A 254 0.74 -10.07 -18.98
CA LEU A 254 -0.24 -9.11 -19.50
C LEU A 254 0.09 -7.67 -19.04
N ALA A 255 0.36 -7.50 -17.75
CA ALA A 255 0.73 -6.20 -17.19
C ALA A 255 2.04 -5.66 -17.81
N ALA A 256 3.05 -6.50 -18.01
CA ALA A 256 4.30 -6.10 -18.66
C ALA A 256 4.06 -5.58 -20.08
N ARG A 257 3.16 -6.19 -20.85
CA ARG A 257 2.81 -5.75 -22.20
C ARG A 257 2.05 -4.42 -22.19
N VAL A 258 1.13 -4.22 -21.25
CA VAL A 258 0.47 -2.92 -21.06
C VAL A 258 1.51 -1.84 -20.79
N ALA A 259 2.45 -2.09 -19.87
CA ALA A 259 3.53 -1.16 -19.55
C ALA A 259 4.40 -0.82 -20.77
N MET A 260 4.79 -1.84 -21.52
CA MET A 260 5.65 -1.68 -22.71
C MET A 260 4.96 -0.86 -23.80
N LEU A 261 3.72 -1.19 -24.17
CA LEU A 261 2.96 -0.43 -25.16
C LEU A 261 2.75 1.02 -24.71
N SER A 262 2.38 1.21 -23.45
CA SER A 262 2.14 2.56 -22.91
C SER A 262 3.39 3.43 -22.96
N ARG A 263 4.57 2.93 -22.58
CA ARG A 263 5.85 3.68 -22.65
C ARG A 263 6.23 4.02 -24.07
N ARG A 264 6.14 3.06 -24.99
CA ARG A 264 6.50 3.29 -26.38
C ARG A 264 5.79 4.50 -26.97
N TRP A 265 4.49 4.64 -26.72
CA TRP A 265 3.71 5.74 -27.27
C TRP A 265 3.80 7.04 -26.44
N THR A 266 4.14 6.96 -25.17
CA THR A 266 4.51 8.14 -24.40
C THR A 266 5.82 8.76 -24.93
N ASP A 267 6.82 7.92 -25.21
CA ASP A 267 8.13 8.36 -25.70
C ASP A 267 8.06 8.92 -27.12
N ALA A 268 7.20 8.36 -27.97
CA ALA A 268 6.97 8.85 -29.33
C ALA A 268 6.35 10.26 -29.39
N LYS A 269 5.69 10.70 -28.30
CA LYS A 269 4.94 11.97 -28.21
C LYS A 269 3.91 12.13 -29.33
N GLU A 270 3.36 11.01 -29.77
CA GLU A 270 2.35 10.94 -30.83
C GLU A 270 1.09 10.29 -30.30
N ARG A 271 -0.03 10.54 -30.97
CA ARG A 271 -1.30 9.86 -30.64
C ARG A 271 -1.19 8.39 -31.06
N PRO A 272 -1.43 7.42 -30.13
CA PRO A 272 -1.44 6.02 -30.51
C PRO A 272 -2.49 5.73 -31.59
N PRO A 273 -2.16 4.89 -32.60
CA PRO A 273 -3.14 4.39 -33.56
C PRO A 273 -4.28 3.61 -32.84
N GLU A 274 -5.45 3.57 -33.47
CA GLU A 274 -6.61 2.85 -32.92
C GLU A 274 -6.28 1.41 -32.52
N ILE A 275 -5.51 0.71 -33.36
CA ILE A 275 -5.10 -0.67 -33.09
C ILE A 275 -4.34 -0.82 -31.76
N VAL A 276 -3.48 0.15 -31.43
CA VAL A 276 -2.69 0.16 -30.19
C VAL A 276 -3.59 0.39 -28.99
N VAL A 277 -4.52 1.34 -29.09
CA VAL A 277 -5.51 1.62 -28.04
C VAL A 277 -6.35 0.38 -27.75
N MET A 278 -6.85 -0.28 -28.81
CA MET A 278 -7.63 -1.51 -28.69
C MET A 278 -6.83 -2.66 -28.06
N LEU A 279 -5.55 -2.81 -28.41
CA LEU A 279 -4.67 -3.80 -27.80
C LEU A 279 -4.46 -3.54 -26.29
N ILE A 280 -4.24 -2.27 -25.91
CA ILE A 280 -4.10 -1.89 -24.49
C ILE A 280 -5.40 -2.19 -23.73
N VAL A 281 -6.56 -1.89 -24.28
CA VAL A 281 -7.87 -2.21 -23.68
C VAL A 281 -8.05 -3.71 -23.52
N GLN A 282 -7.82 -4.49 -24.56
CA GLN A 282 -7.94 -5.98 -24.52
C GLN A 282 -6.98 -6.60 -23.48
N LEU A 283 -5.75 -6.06 -23.37
CA LEU A 283 -4.81 -6.50 -22.35
C LEU A 283 -5.33 -6.19 -20.93
N GLY A 284 -5.94 -5.02 -20.73
CA GLY A 284 -6.56 -4.62 -19.45
C GLY A 284 -7.73 -5.53 -19.08
N ASP A 285 -8.61 -5.82 -20.03
CA ASP A 285 -9.75 -6.72 -19.84
C ASP A 285 -9.26 -8.14 -19.49
N ALA A 286 -8.26 -8.66 -20.21
CA ALA A 286 -7.67 -9.97 -19.95
C ALA A 286 -6.99 -10.01 -18.57
N LEU A 287 -6.32 -8.94 -18.15
CA LEU A 287 -5.70 -8.81 -16.84
C LEU A 287 -6.77 -8.85 -15.74
N THR A 288 -7.87 -8.11 -15.92
CA THR A 288 -9.00 -8.10 -15.00
C THR A 288 -9.63 -9.48 -14.86
N ALA A 289 -9.83 -10.17 -15.98
CA ALA A 289 -10.34 -11.55 -15.99
C ALA A 289 -9.38 -12.53 -15.30
N ALA A 290 -8.07 -12.40 -15.50
CA ALA A 290 -7.05 -13.22 -14.84
C ALA A 290 -7.11 -13.10 -13.31
N PHE A 291 -7.33 -11.89 -12.80
CA PHE A 291 -7.49 -11.66 -11.35
C PHE A 291 -8.81 -12.15 -10.78
N ALA A 292 -9.88 -12.15 -11.57
CA ALA A 292 -11.20 -12.65 -11.17
C ALA A 292 -11.30 -14.18 -11.14
N ASN A 293 -10.25 -14.92 -11.54
CA ASN A 293 -10.26 -16.36 -11.75
C ASN A 293 -11.42 -16.82 -12.67
N ALA A 294 -11.81 -15.97 -13.64
CA ALA A 294 -12.93 -16.22 -14.53
C ALA A 294 -12.49 -17.06 -15.73
N GLY A 295 -12.57 -18.39 -15.60
CA GLY A 295 -12.47 -19.33 -16.74
C GLY A 295 -11.06 -19.56 -17.27
N ASP A 296 -10.96 -20.05 -18.51
CA ASP A 296 -9.70 -20.41 -19.17
C ASP A 296 -8.93 -19.20 -19.70
N VAL A 297 -8.55 -18.31 -18.76
CA VAL A 297 -7.89 -17.04 -19.05
C VAL A 297 -6.49 -17.25 -19.62
N ALA A 298 -5.85 -18.38 -19.32
CA ALA A 298 -4.50 -18.70 -19.80
C ALA A 298 -4.42 -18.80 -21.33
N GLN A 299 -5.47 -19.29 -21.97
CA GLN A 299 -5.53 -19.35 -23.45
C GLN A 299 -5.75 -17.96 -24.03
N LEU A 300 -6.67 -17.18 -23.47
CA LEU A 300 -6.95 -15.81 -23.89
C LEU A 300 -5.72 -14.91 -23.72
N ALA A 301 -5.06 -15.00 -22.57
CA ALA A 301 -3.84 -14.24 -22.28
C ALA A 301 -2.74 -14.54 -23.32
N ARG A 302 -2.51 -15.80 -23.67
CA ARG A 302 -1.55 -16.21 -24.70
C ARG A 302 -1.91 -15.70 -26.09
N GLN A 303 -3.19 -15.73 -26.47
CA GLN A 303 -3.64 -15.22 -27.75
C GLN A 303 -3.42 -13.71 -27.89
N ILE A 304 -3.80 -12.94 -26.88
CA ILE A 304 -3.60 -11.49 -26.87
C ILE A 304 -2.10 -11.14 -26.85
N ALA A 305 -1.31 -11.87 -26.06
CA ALA A 305 0.13 -11.71 -26.01
C ALA A 305 0.76 -11.92 -27.40
N ALA A 306 0.38 -12.97 -28.09
CA ALA A 306 0.86 -13.28 -29.45
C ALA A 306 0.46 -12.19 -30.47
N MET A 307 -0.74 -11.61 -30.35
CA MET A 307 -1.16 -10.48 -31.22
C MET A 307 -0.31 -9.24 -30.98
N VAL A 308 -0.01 -8.91 -29.71
CA VAL A 308 0.86 -7.78 -29.37
C VAL A 308 2.27 -7.98 -29.89
N ASP A 309 2.83 -9.16 -29.68
CA ASP A 309 4.18 -9.49 -30.14
C ASP A 309 4.27 -9.45 -31.68
N GLY A 310 3.24 -9.96 -32.39
CA GLY A 310 3.12 -9.89 -33.84
C GLY A 310 2.96 -8.46 -34.39
N PHE A 311 2.26 -7.60 -33.67
CA PHE A 311 2.14 -6.18 -34.02
C PHE A 311 3.49 -5.47 -33.88
N LEU A 312 4.18 -5.66 -32.78
CA LEU A 312 5.48 -5.04 -32.51
C LEU A 312 6.56 -5.49 -33.48
N ALA A 313 6.55 -6.76 -33.88
CA ALA A 313 7.49 -7.28 -34.88
C ALA A 313 7.29 -6.63 -36.26
N LYS A 314 6.04 -6.39 -36.69
CA LYS A 314 5.73 -5.72 -37.96
C LYS A 314 6.14 -4.26 -37.95
N GLU A 315 5.93 -3.54 -36.87
CA GLU A 315 6.38 -2.13 -36.76
C GLU A 315 7.90 -2.01 -36.70
N GLY A 316 8.60 -2.98 -36.05
CA GLY A 316 10.06 -3.01 -36.03
C GLY A 316 10.70 -3.22 -37.42
N SER A 317 10.05 -4.01 -38.29
CA SER A 317 10.49 -4.20 -39.69
C SER A 317 10.19 -2.99 -40.60
N ALA A 318 9.07 -2.32 -40.38
CA ALA A 318 8.72 -1.11 -41.19
C ALA A 318 9.62 0.09 -40.87
N GLY A 319 10.13 0.24 -39.63
CA GLY A 319 11.08 1.27 -39.21
C GLY A 319 12.51 1.05 -39.75
N GLY A 320 12.88 -0.20 -40.06
CA GLY A 320 14.19 -0.55 -40.63
C GLY A 320 14.33 -0.21 -42.13
N GLU A 321 13.26 -0.25 -42.91
CA GLU A 321 13.27 0.08 -44.33
C GLU A 321 13.27 1.61 -44.61
N ALA A 322 12.72 2.41 -43.69
CA ALA A 322 12.73 3.86 -43.79
C ALA A 322 14.08 4.51 -43.43
N ALA A 323 14.99 3.79 -42.77
CA ALA A 323 16.31 4.26 -42.38
C ALA A 323 17.42 3.91 -43.42
N SER A 324 17.09 3.17 -44.48
CA SER A 324 18.05 2.73 -45.50
C SER A 324 17.71 3.25 -46.92
N ALA A 325 16.80 4.20 -47.04
CA ALA A 325 16.49 4.97 -48.24
C ALA A 325 16.78 6.46 -47.95
#